data_a2c4748a77ff0d4c4e5e8f36b8a1391e
#
_entry.id   a2c4748a77ff0d4c4e5e8f36b8a1391e
#
_cell.length_a   1.000
_cell.length_b   1.000
_cell.length_c   1.000
_cell.angle_alpha   90.00
_cell.angle_beta   90.00
_cell.angle_gamma   90.00
#
_symmetry.space_group_name_H-M   'P 1'
#
loop_
_entity.id
_entity.type
_entity.pdbx_description
1 polymer ?
#
loop_
_entity_poly.entity_id
_entity_poly.type
_entity_poly.pdbx_seq_one_letter_code
_entity_poly.pdbx_strand_id
1 'polypeptide(L)'
;MSLPPDSIPTGLPPGMQRSTFEHHGITLEFTLLKGEGDGRSTSIALHGFSRPMEDMVAVQPLLDAQTNCLMVHLAAHGRSSGHHRPLEPGDWFAAIDSLLAAEGLTFDGILIGYSLGGRVALSWWAREPEHFSRVVLMAPDGLVKNPGYRFAVDTVLGRAWLGQSERQRERIVRHMGWLRRRGLLPEHFYQFSLFHLETAEMWQMVINCWLSLRRFWPPGRQALKRLATAHPGVLEAHFGERDKVIPPRNTRGLDGVCPVHFHPCGHGLLRPDIVERVADPSSKS
;
A
#
# COMPACT_ATOMS: atom_id res chain seq x y z
N MET A 1 -1.71 10.47 -23.56
CA MET A 1 -2.50 11.31 -22.66
C MET A 1 -2.02 10.94 -21.25
N SER A 2 -1.08 11.73 -20.70
CA SER A 2 -0.56 11.58 -19.36
C SER A 2 -1.74 11.61 -18.39
N LEU A 3 -1.77 10.70 -17.42
CA LEU A 3 -2.68 10.84 -16.28
C LEU A 3 -2.38 12.22 -15.68
N PRO A 4 -3.39 13.09 -15.51
CA PRO A 4 -3.16 14.35 -14.82
C PRO A 4 -2.60 14.00 -13.44
N PRO A 5 -1.62 14.74 -12.92
CA PRO A 5 -1.27 14.63 -11.54
C PRO A 5 -2.54 14.95 -10.75
N ASP A 6 -3.11 13.92 -10.11
CA ASP A 6 -4.16 14.14 -9.13
C ASP A 6 -3.60 15.21 -8.20
N SER A 7 -4.33 16.29 -8.04
CA SER A 7 -3.92 17.46 -7.25
C SER A 7 -3.97 17.15 -5.74
N ILE A 8 -3.13 16.20 -5.33
CA ILE A 8 -2.82 15.97 -3.93
C ILE A 8 -1.80 17.05 -3.55
N PRO A 9 -1.99 17.79 -2.47
CA PRO A 9 -1.07 18.84 -2.06
C PRO A 9 0.35 18.29 -1.96
N THR A 10 1.30 18.84 -2.71
CA THR A 10 2.71 18.42 -2.74
C THR A 10 3.50 19.03 -1.58
N GLY A 11 2.97 18.99 -0.36
CA GLY A 11 3.66 19.47 0.83
C GLY A 11 3.07 18.91 2.10
N LEU A 12 3.90 18.82 3.14
CA LEU A 12 3.41 18.51 4.47
C LEU A 12 2.43 19.59 4.93
N PRO A 13 1.25 19.22 5.48
CA PRO A 13 0.41 20.17 6.17
C PRO A 13 1.19 20.94 7.25
N PRO A 14 0.82 22.18 7.54
CA PRO A 14 1.46 22.96 8.60
C PRO A 14 1.49 22.16 9.93
N GLY A 15 2.67 22.12 10.56
CA GLY A 15 2.87 21.45 11.83
C GLY A 15 3.24 19.96 11.73
N MET A 16 3.19 19.34 10.55
CA MET A 16 3.67 17.96 10.36
C MET A 16 5.17 17.94 10.09
N GLN A 17 5.86 17.00 10.70
CA GLN A 17 7.30 16.76 10.51
C GLN A 17 7.56 15.29 10.26
N ARG A 18 8.53 14.99 9.40
CA ARG A 18 9.03 13.64 9.21
C ARG A 18 10.05 13.32 10.29
N SER A 19 9.88 12.18 10.92
CA SER A 19 10.80 11.61 11.90
C SER A 19 11.23 10.21 11.47
N THR A 20 12.28 9.69 12.11
CA THR A 20 12.71 8.31 11.93
C THR A 20 12.75 7.61 13.28
N PHE A 21 12.40 6.35 13.29
CA PHE A 21 12.46 5.46 14.42
C PHE A 21 13.23 4.20 14.06
N GLU A 22 14.11 3.75 14.94
CA GLU A 22 14.94 2.57 14.76
C GLU A 22 14.51 1.46 15.73
N HIS A 23 14.26 0.26 15.21
CA HIS A 23 13.93 -0.91 16.02
C HIS A 23 14.57 -2.16 15.42
N HIS A 24 15.50 -2.80 16.16
CA HIS A 24 16.21 -4.01 15.75
C HIS A 24 16.77 -3.98 14.30
N GLY A 25 17.33 -2.82 13.91
CA GLY A 25 17.89 -2.62 12.58
C GLY A 25 16.86 -2.37 11.48
N ILE A 26 15.61 -2.11 11.86
CA ILE A 26 14.54 -1.61 10.97
C ILE A 26 14.39 -0.13 11.24
N THR A 27 14.57 0.68 10.20
CA THR A 27 14.27 2.12 10.22
C THR A 27 12.86 2.34 9.68
N LEU A 28 12.04 3.06 10.41
CA LEU A 28 10.74 3.56 9.98
C LEU A 28 10.82 5.09 9.83
N GLU A 29 10.55 5.62 8.65
CA GLU A 29 10.26 7.04 8.49
C GLU A 29 8.76 7.24 8.61
N PHE A 30 8.35 8.17 9.46
CA PHE A 30 6.95 8.40 9.78
C PHE A 30 6.63 9.89 9.94
N THR A 31 5.35 10.18 9.94
CA THR A 31 4.79 11.48 10.35
C THR A 31 3.47 11.26 11.07
N LEU A 32 3.09 12.18 11.92
CA LEU A 32 1.87 12.13 12.71
C LEU A 32 0.97 13.31 12.37
N LEU A 33 -0.24 13.02 11.90
CA LEU A 33 -1.34 13.99 11.85
C LEU A 33 -2.06 13.92 13.19
N LYS A 34 -2.01 15.00 13.97
CA LYS A 34 -2.63 15.07 15.29
C LYS A 34 -4.14 15.26 15.19
N GLY A 35 -4.90 14.50 15.97
CA GLY A 35 -6.31 14.73 16.24
C GLY A 35 -6.52 15.84 17.28
N GLU A 36 -7.77 16.19 17.52
CA GLU A 36 -8.18 17.21 18.49
C GLU A 36 -8.23 16.70 19.95
N GLY A 37 -7.98 15.39 20.15
CA GLY A 37 -8.09 14.71 21.44
C GLY A 37 -6.88 14.87 22.37
N ASP A 38 -6.84 14.03 23.41
CA ASP A 38 -5.75 13.98 24.40
C ASP A 38 -4.42 13.44 23.83
N GLY A 39 -4.41 13.07 22.56
CA GLY A 39 -3.23 12.75 21.79
C GLY A 39 -2.76 11.30 21.88
N ARG A 40 -3.54 10.35 22.41
CA ARG A 40 -3.12 8.93 22.48
C ARG A 40 -3.74 8.03 21.43
N SER A 41 -5.07 8.14 21.23
CA SER A 41 -5.79 7.32 20.23
C SER A 41 -5.20 7.53 18.84
N THR A 42 -4.89 6.45 18.13
CA THR A 42 -4.17 6.52 16.88
C THR A 42 -4.68 5.51 15.86
N SER A 43 -4.92 5.99 14.65
CA SER A 43 -5.09 5.20 13.43
C SER A 43 -3.78 5.08 12.68
N ILE A 44 -3.63 4.04 11.85
CA ILE A 44 -2.44 3.83 11.01
C ILE A 44 -2.83 3.89 9.55
N ALA A 45 -2.10 4.66 8.75
CA ALA A 45 -2.35 4.81 7.32
C ALA A 45 -1.10 4.47 6.48
N LEU A 46 -1.26 3.52 5.54
CA LEU A 46 -0.20 2.96 4.71
C LEU A 46 -0.42 3.32 3.23
N HIS A 47 0.55 4.02 2.65
CA HIS A 47 0.49 4.59 1.30
C HIS A 47 0.69 3.56 0.16
N GLY A 48 0.44 3.98 -1.08
CA GLY A 48 0.68 3.20 -2.29
C GLY A 48 2.15 3.19 -2.74
N PHE A 49 2.47 2.31 -3.70
CA PHE A 49 3.79 2.22 -4.30
C PHE A 49 4.20 3.55 -4.95
N SER A 50 5.46 3.97 -4.72
CA SER A 50 6.04 5.21 -5.28
C SER A 50 5.29 6.50 -4.88
N ARG A 51 4.53 6.46 -3.78
CA ARG A 51 3.79 7.62 -3.25
C ARG A 51 4.40 8.08 -1.93
N PRO A 52 4.38 9.37 -1.62
CA PRO A 52 4.75 9.85 -0.30
C PRO A 52 3.67 9.42 0.72
N MET A 53 4.08 9.20 1.97
CA MET A 53 3.14 8.83 3.04
C MET A 53 2.12 9.93 3.33
N GLU A 54 2.45 11.18 3.03
CA GLU A 54 1.59 12.35 3.20
C GLU A 54 0.34 12.32 2.33
N ASP A 55 0.33 11.54 1.26
CA ASP A 55 -0.89 11.31 0.47
C ASP A 55 -2.01 10.74 1.34
N MET A 56 -1.65 10.04 2.43
CA MET A 56 -2.61 9.49 3.38
C MET A 56 -3.30 10.53 4.26
N VAL A 57 -2.90 11.81 4.24
CA VAL A 57 -3.69 12.91 4.84
C VAL A 57 -5.10 12.95 4.26
N ALA A 58 -5.25 12.55 3.00
CA ALA A 58 -6.55 12.47 2.34
C ALA A 58 -7.57 11.59 3.06
N VAL A 59 -7.13 10.61 3.88
CA VAL A 59 -8.04 9.71 4.62
C VAL A 59 -8.57 10.30 5.93
N GLN A 60 -8.18 11.53 6.27
CA GLN A 60 -8.66 12.19 7.50
C GLN A 60 -10.19 12.13 7.71
N PRO A 61 -11.04 12.25 6.66
CA PRO A 61 -12.49 12.12 6.83
C PRO A 61 -12.97 10.73 7.32
N LEU A 62 -12.13 9.70 7.25
CA LEU A 62 -12.42 8.36 7.77
C LEU A 62 -12.17 8.23 9.27
N LEU A 63 -11.46 9.18 9.85
CA LEU A 63 -10.99 9.15 11.22
C LEU A 63 -11.96 9.91 12.14
N ASP A 64 -12.04 9.47 13.38
CA ASP A 64 -12.63 10.31 14.42
C ASP A 64 -11.74 11.55 14.62
N ALA A 65 -12.37 12.72 14.82
CA ALA A 65 -11.65 13.99 14.99
C ALA A 65 -10.68 13.98 16.19
N GLN A 66 -10.93 13.13 17.19
CA GLN A 66 -10.07 12.98 18.37
C GLN A 66 -8.86 12.06 18.14
N THR A 67 -8.83 11.34 17.02
CA THR A 67 -7.83 10.30 16.73
C THR A 67 -6.68 10.83 15.91
N ASN A 68 -5.44 10.53 16.31
CA ASN A 68 -4.25 10.79 15.50
C ASN A 68 -4.21 9.85 14.30
N CYS A 69 -3.45 10.24 13.27
CA CYS A 69 -3.12 9.37 12.17
C CYS A 69 -1.60 9.21 12.03
N LEU A 70 -1.10 8.03 12.35
CA LEU A 70 0.29 7.67 12.10
C LEU A 70 0.43 7.24 10.64
N MET A 71 1.18 7.99 9.86
CA MET A 71 1.54 7.66 8.49
C MET A 71 2.98 7.19 8.44
N VAL A 72 3.22 5.99 7.90
CA VAL A 72 4.54 5.37 7.86
C VAL A 72 4.94 5.12 6.42
N HIS A 73 6.16 5.51 6.03
CA HIS A 73 6.73 5.08 4.76
C HIS A 73 6.94 3.56 4.75
N LEU A 74 6.36 2.92 3.74
CA LEU A 74 6.59 1.50 3.51
C LEU A 74 8.07 1.23 3.24
N ALA A 75 8.47 -0.02 3.39
CA ALA A 75 9.83 -0.46 3.10
C ALA A 75 10.31 0.01 1.72
N ALA A 76 11.55 0.47 1.65
CA ALA A 76 12.20 1.04 0.48
C ALA A 76 11.59 2.36 -0.04
N HIS A 77 10.77 3.05 0.75
CA HIS A 77 10.29 4.39 0.48
C HIS A 77 10.86 5.37 1.52
N GLY A 78 11.14 6.59 1.09
CA GLY A 78 11.76 7.60 1.93
C GLY A 78 13.03 7.06 2.61
N ARG A 79 13.14 7.27 3.91
CA ARG A 79 14.23 6.75 4.75
C ARG A 79 13.90 5.42 5.45
N SER A 80 12.73 4.83 5.18
CA SER A 80 12.38 3.50 5.72
C SER A 80 13.29 2.43 5.14
N SER A 81 13.75 1.49 5.99
CA SER A 81 14.65 0.41 5.58
C SER A 81 14.00 -0.57 4.61
N GLY A 82 14.81 -1.42 3.99
CA GLY A 82 14.35 -2.43 3.03
C GLY A 82 15.16 -2.47 1.74
N HIS A 83 16.39 -1.94 1.75
CA HIS A 83 17.14 -1.83 0.50
C HIS A 83 17.85 -3.12 0.04
N HIS A 84 18.14 -4.07 0.95
CA HIS A 84 18.99 -5.22 0.60
C HIS A 84 18.53 -6.56 1.17
N ARG A 85 17.54 -6.59 2.04
CA ARG A 85 17.02 -7.82 2.66
C ARG A 85 15.50 -7.85 2.61
N PRO A 86 14.89 -9.04 2.43
CA PRO A 86 13.47 -9.17 2.67
C PRO A 86 13.20 -8.90 4.14
N LEU A 87 12.24 -8.05 4.40
CA LEU A 87 11.73 -7.84 5.76
C LEU A 87 10.80 -9.01 6.12
N GLU A 88 10.90 -9.45 7.36
CA GLU A 88 9.89 -10.31 7.95
C GLU A 88 8.68 -9.44 8.34
N PRO A 89 7.48 -9.80 7.93
CA PRO A 89 6.30 -9.02 8.27
C PRO A 89 6.13 -8.79 9.77
N GLY A 90 6.33 -9.83 10.59
CA GLY A 90 6.21 -9.71 12.05
C GLY A 90 7.20 -8.70 12.64
N ASP A 91 8.45 -8.68 12.18
CA ASP A 91 9.46 -7.74 12.68
C ASP A 91 9.10 -6.29 12.32
N TRP A 92 8.55 -6.09 11.10
CA TRP A 92 8.14 -4.75 10.65
C TRP A 92 6.91 -4.25 11.41
N PHE A 93 5.95 -5.14 11.69
CA PHE A 93 4.76 -4.79 12.49
C PHE A 93 5.16 -4.50 13.93
N ALA A 94 6.02 -5.32 14.55
CA ALA A 94 6.56 -5.06 15.87
C ALA A 94 7.34 -3.75 15.97
N ALA A 95 8.01 -3.33 14.88
CA ALA A 95 8.66 -2.03 14.83
C ALA A 95 7.65 -0.87 14.86
N ILE A 96 6.48 -1.00 14.22
CA ILE A 96 5.40 0.00 14.31
C ILE A 96 4.82 0.03 15.73
N ASP A 97 4.56 -1.12 16.35
CA ASP A 97 4.06 -1.17 17.73
C ASP A 97 5.04 -0.53 18.71
N SER A 98 6.34 -0.77 18.50
CA SER A 98 7.40 -0.14 19.31
C SER A 98 7.49 1.36 19.07
N LEU A 99 7.26 1.83 17.84
CA LEU A 99 7.18 3.25 17.51
C LEU A 99 5.99 3.90 18.24
N LEU A 100 4.80 3.29 18.17
CA LEU A 100 3.62 3.77 18.89
C LEU A 100 3.89 3.92 20.39
N ALA A 101 4.48 2.89 20.99
CA ALA A 101 4.83 2.92 22.42
C ALA A 101 5.85 4.01 22.75
N ALA A 102 6.86 4.22 21.90
CA ALA A 102 7.89 5.25 22.09
C ALA A 102 7.32 6.68 22.00
N GLU A 103 6.33 6.88 21.11
CA GLU A 103 5.63 8.16 20.96
C GLU A 103 4.47 8.33 22.00
N GLY A 104 4.25 7.37 22.89
CA GLY A 104 3.16 7.38 23.86
C GLY A 104 1.78 7.24 23.24
N LEU A 105 1.69 6.65 22.05
CA LEU A 105 0.48 6.45 21.28
C LEU A 105 -0.12 5.06 21.54
N THR A 106 -1.44 4.94 21.35
CA THR A 106 -2.18 3.68 21.45
C THR A 106 -2.90 3.44 20.13
N PHE A 107 -2.67 2.29 19.50
CA PHE A 107 -3.45 1.88 18.34
C PHE A 107 -4.82 1.34 18.80
N ASP A 108 -5.84 2.11 18.60
CA ASP A 108 -7.25 1.79 18.91
C ASP A 108 -8.21 2.30 17.82
N GLY A 109 -7.64 2.91 16.79
CA GLY A 109 -8.35 3.44 15.64
C GLY A 109 -8.47 2.45 14.48
N ILE A 110 -8.28 2.97 13.27
CA ILE A 110 -8.46 2.24 12.01
C ILE A 110 -7.11 1.95 11.37
N LEU A 111 -6.92 0.74 10.84
CA LEU A 111 -5.84 0.45 9.89
C LEU A 111 -6.33 0.74 8.46
N ILE A 112 -5.71 1.70 7.78
CA ILE A 112 -6.05 2.08 6.41
C ILE A 112 -4.89 1.73 5.49
N GLY A 113 -5.16 1.02 4.41
CA GLY A 113 -4.15 0.69 3.42
C GLY A 113 -4.56 1.01 1.99
N TYR A 114 -3.77 1.82 1.28
CA TYR A 114 -4.00 2.15 -0.11
C TYR A 114 -3.04 1.38 -1.04
N SER A 115 -3.58 0.70 -2.05
CA SER A 115 -2.80 0.00 -3.10
C SER A 115 -1.79 -0.97 -2.48
N LEU A 116 -0.48 -0.73 -2.59
CA LEU A 116 0.58 -1.52 -1.93
C LEU A 116 0.41 -1.53 -0.41
N GLY A 117 0.06 -0.39 0.20
CA GLY A 117 -0.28 -0.31 1.62
C GLY A 117 -1.47 -1.19 1.99
N GLY A 118 -2.43 -1.35 1.07
CA GLY A 118 -3.55 -2.29 1.24
C GLY A 118 -3.10 -3.75 1.30
N ARG A 119 -2.08 -4.15 0.52
CA ARG A 119 -1.45 -5.48 0.62
C ARG A 119 -0.80 -5.68 1.98
N VAL A 120 -0.07 -4.67 2.45
CA VAL A 120 0.60 -4.72 3.76
C VAL A 120 -0.42 -4.78 4.89
N ALA A 121 -1.46 -3.93 4.86
CA ALA A 121 -2.54 -3.91 5.84
C ALA A 121 -3.30 -5.25 5.90
N LEU A 122 -3.67 -5.82 4.75
CA LEU A 122 -4.33 -7.11 4.67
C LEU A 122 -3.43 -8.26 5.16
N SER A 123 -2.12 -8.17 4.89
CA SER A 123 -1.13 -9.12 5.40
C SER A 123 -0.96 -9.02 6.91
N TRP A 124 -1.04 -7.81 7.48
CA TRP A 124 -0.98 -7.58 8.92
C TRP A 124 -2.22 -8.13 9.61
N TRP A 125 -3.41 -7.65 9.18
CA TRP A 125 -4.66 -8.17 9.70
C TRP A 125 -4.75 -9.71 9.69
N ALA A 126 -4.31 -10.33 8.61
CA ALA A 126 -4.37 -11.79 8.49
C ALA A 126 -3.44 -12.54 9.45
N ARG A 127 -2.44 -11.89 10.03
CA ARG A 127 -1.54 -12.48 11.04
C ARG A 127 -1.99 -12.20 12.47
N GLU A 128 -2.56 -11.04 12.69
CA GLU A 128 -2.95 -10.52 14.00
C GLU A 128 -4.38 -9.96 13.96
N PRO A 129 -5.37 -10.80 13.59
CA PRO A 129 -6.73 -10.31 13.34
C PRO A 129 -7.39 -9.69 14.57
N GLU A 130 -7.01 -10.12 15.77
CA GLU A 130 -7.51 -9.61 17.04
C GLU A 130 -6.99 -8.20 17.40
N HIS A 131 -5.89 -7.79 16.74
CA HIS A 131 -5.27 -6.48 16.96
C HIS A 131 -6.11 -5.33 16.35
N PHE A 132 -7.03 -5.63 15.43
CA PHE A 132 -7.75 -4.64 14.64
C PHE A 132 -9.25 -4.71 14.87
N SER A 133 -9.84 -3.56 15.21
CA SER A 133 -11.31 -3.37 15.26
C SER A 133 -11.90 -2.99 13.89
N ARG A 134 -11.11 -2.30 13.05
CA ARG A 134 -11.50 -1.91 11.69
C ARG A 134 -10.30 -1.80 10.76
N VAL A 135 -10.44 -2.38 9.56
CA VAL A 135 -9.43 -2.33 8.48
C VAL A 135 -10.10 -1.88 7.19
N VAL A 136 -9.66 -0.76 6.64
CA VAL A 136 -10.18 -0.18 5.39
C VAL A 136 -9.14 -0.35 4.29
N LEU A 137 -9.48 -1.11 3.26
CA LEU A 137 -8.63 -1.36 2.12
C LEU A 137 -9.08 -0.52 0.92
N MET A 138 -8.21 0.34 0.42
CA MET A 138 -8.47 1.19 -0.75
C MET A 138 -7.65 0.70 -1.95
N ALA A 139 -8.31 0.10 -2.94
CA ALA A 139 -7.68 -0.57 -4.10
C ALA A 139 -6.50 -1.48 -3.72
N PRO A 140 -6.67 -2.43 -2.78
CA PRO A 140 -5.55 -3.20 -2.26
C PRO A 140 -4.87 -4.03 -3.34
N ASP A 141 -3.54 -3.96 -3.41
CA ASP A 141 -2.70 -4.93 -4.12
C ASP A 141 -2.66 -6.26 -3.34
N GLY A 142 -2.10 -7.29 -3.95
CA GLY A 142 -1.83 -8.57 -3.27
C GLY A 142 -2.96 -9.61 -3.34
N LEU A 143 -4.09 -9.30 -3.96
CA LEU A 143 -5.18 -10.25 -4.16
C LEU A 143 -4.89 -11.26 -5.27
N VAL A 144 -4.10 -10.87 -6.26
CA VAL A 144 -3.68 -11.72 -7.40
C VAL A 144 -2.19 -11.55 -7.64
N LYS A 145 -1.43 -12.65 -7.50
CA LYS A 145 0.00 -12.65 -7.80
C LYS A 145 0.24 -12.76 -9.31
N ASN A 146 0.83 -11.72 -9.89
CA ASN A 146 1.27 -11.76 -11.28
C ASN A 146 2.40 -12.81 -11.46
N PRO A 147 2.34 -13.70 -12.48
CA PRO A 147 3.36 -14.71 -12.72
C PRO A 147 4.77 -14.14 -12.93
N GLY A 148 4.90 -12.99 -13.62
CA GLY A 148 6.18 -12.32 -13.81
C GLY A 148 6.76 -11.79 -12.50
N TYR A 149 5.94 -11.20 -11.65
CA TYR A 149 6.35 -10.80 -10.30
C TYR A 149 6.82 -12.02 -9.48
N ARG A 150 6.05 -13.11 -9.49
CA ARG A 150 6.43 -14.36 -8.79
C ARG A 150 7.79 -14.87 -9.27
N PHE A 151 7.98 -14.96 -10.57
CA PHE A 151 9.29 -15.34 -11.11
C PHE A 151 10.40 -14.44 -10.59
N ALA A 152 10.21 -13.10 -10.70
CA ALA A 152 11.23 -12.12 -10.36
C ALA A 152 11.64 -12.17 -8.88
N VAL A 153 10.69 -12.35 -7.94
CA VAL A 153 10.97 -12.25 -6.49
C VAL A 153 11.06 -13.60 -5.78
N ASP A 154 10.32 -14.63 -6.24
CA ASP A 154 10.24 -15.92 -5.54
C ASP A 154 11.33 -16.89 -5.99
N THR A 155 11.91 -16.72 -7.21
CA THR A 155 12.97 -17.61 -7.71
C THR A 155 14.36 -17.04 -7.52
N VAL A 156 15.37 -17.92 -7.40
CA VAL A 156 16.79 -17.51 -7.31
C VAL A 156 17.22 -16.82 -8.60
N LEU A 157 16.83 -17.38 -9.76
CA LEU A 157 17.18 -16.81 -11.08
C LEU A 157 16.52 -15.44 -11.29
N GLY A 158 15.25 -15.29 -10.89
CA GLY A 158 14.54 -14.00 -10.99
C GLY A 158 15.21 -12.93 -10.14
N ARG A 159 15.58 -13.25 -8.89
CA ARG A 159 16.30 -12.30 -8.02
C ARG A 159 17.70 -11.94 -8.55
N ALA A 160 18.43 -12.91 -9.07
CA ALA A 160 19.71 -12.65 -9.72
C ALA A 160 19.54 -11.74 -10.96
N TRP A 161 18.49 -11.99 -11.75
CA TRP A 161 18.12 -11.13 -12.88
C TRP A 161 17.76 -9.72 -12.42
N LEU A 162 16.94 -9.56 -11.38
CA LEU A 162 16.60 -8.25 -10.81
C LEU A 162 17.87 -7.50 -10.35
N GLY A 163 18.78 -8.15 -9.63
CA GLY A 163 20.03 -7.54 -9.18
C GLY A 163 20.95 -7.07 -10.32
N GLN A 164 20.80 -7.63 -11.52
CA GLN A 164 21.54 -7.22 -12.73
C GLN A 164 20.73 -6.27 -13.62
N SER A 165 19.43 -6.12 -13.36
CA SER A 165 18.50 -5.46 -14.29
C SER A 165 18.73 -3.95 -14.42
N GLU A 166 19.37 -3.31 -13.42
CA GLU A 166 19.78 -1.92 -13.52
C GLU A 166 20.69 -1.68 -14.73
N ARG A 167 21.71 -2.55 -14.93
CA ARG A 167 22.59 -2.52 -16.10
C ARG A 167 21.88 -2.88 -17.40
N GLN A 168 20.71 -3.50 -17.31
CA GLN A 168 19.91 -3.94 -18.44
C GLN A 168 18.67 -3.08 -18.69
N ARG A 169 18.45 -2.03 -17.89
CA ARG A 169 17.27 -1.15 -17.95
C ARG A 169 16.90 -0.74 -19.37
N GLU A 170 17.86 -0.24 -20.13
CA GLU A 170 17.63 0.18 -21.52
C GLU A 170 17.24 -1.00 -22.45
N ARG A 171 17.76 -2.19 -22.20
CA ARG A 171 17.36 -3.39 -22.94
C ARG A 171 15.94 -3.79 -22.61
N ILE A 172 15.54 -3.69 -21.32
CA ILE A 172 14.18 -3.95 -20.86
C ILE A 172 13.21 -2.98 -21.53
N VAL A 173 13.50 -1.68 -21.52
CA VAL A 173 12.67 -0.65 -22.16
C VAL A 173 12.54 -0.92 -23.68
N ARG A 174 13.62 -1.22 -24.36
CA ARG A 174 13.59 -1.56 -25.81
C ARG A 174 12.73 -2.80 -26.08
N HIS A 175 12.87 -3.84 -25.27
CA HIS A 175 12.10 -5.08 -25.42
C HIS A 175 10.60 -4.85 -25.17
N MET A 176 10.25 -4.08 -24.15
CA MET A 176 8.87 -3.70 -23.87
C MET A 176 8.26 -2.86 -25.01
N GLY A 177 9.03 -1.94 -25.59
CA GLY A 177 8.63 -1.18 -26.78
C GLY A 177 8.38 -2.08 -27.99
N TRP A 178 9.18 -3.13 -28.17
CA TRP A 178 8.97 -4.12 -29.21
C TRP A 178 7.69 -4.95 -28.98
N LEU A 179 7.46 -5.45 -27.74
CA LEU A 179 6.25 -6.19 -27.38
C LEU A 179 4.99 -5.33 -27.57
N ARG A 180 5.04 -4.05 -27.20
CA ARG A 180 3.94 -3.10 -27.42
C ARG A 180 3.61 -2.97 -28.90
N ARG A 181 4.63 -2.74 -29.77
CA ARG A 181 4.41 -2.61 -31.23
C ARG A 181 3.82 -3.88 -31.86
N ARG A 182 3.99 -5.04 -31.22
CA ARG A 182 3.40 -6.32 -31.64
C ARG A 182 2.03 -6.56 -31.03
N GLY A 183 1.47 -5.63 -30.24
CA GLY A 183 0.19 -5.80 -29.56
C GLY A 183 0.21 -6.82 -28.42
N LEU A 184 1.41 -7.26 -28.01
CA LEU A 184 1.61 -8.26 -26.94
C LEU A 184 1.68 -7.63 -25.55
N LEU A 185 1.79 -6.30 -25.45
CA LEU A 185 1.86 -5.56 -24.22
C LEU A 185 0.78 -4.44 -24.23
N PRO A 186 -0.17 -4.45 -23.30
CA PRO A 186 -1.19 -3.40 -23.20
C PRO A 186 -0.57 -2.02 -22.96
N GLU A 187 -1.12 -0.98 -23.62
CA GLU A 187 -0.60 0.39 -23.55
C GLU A 187 -0.46 0.91 -22.11
N HIS A 188 -1.50 0.74 -21.30
CA HIS A 188 -1.48 1.21 -19.90
C HIS A 188 -0.38 0.55 -19.06
N PHE A 189 -0.10 -0.74 -19.30
CA PHE A 189 0.98 -1.45 -18.62
C PHE A 189 2.36 -0.96 -19.12
N TYR A 190 2.49 -0.69 -20.41
CA TYR A 190 3.70 -0.12 -21.00
C TYR A 190 4.01 1.25 -20.39
N GLN A 191 3.03 2.15 -20.34
CA GLN A 191 3.18 3.50 -19.77
C GLN A 191 3.51 3.46 -18.26
N PHE A 192 2.80 2.62 -17.50
CA PHE A 192 3.10 2.41 -16.09
C PHE A 192 4.55 1.93 -15.88
N SER A 193 4.98 0.96 -16.67
CA SER A 193 6.34 0.41 -16.57
C SER A 193 7.40 1.42 -17.01
N LEU A 194 7.15 2.20 -18.08
CA LEU A 194 8.06 3.25 -18.51
C LEU A 194 8.30 4.28 -17.41
N PHE A 195 7.25 4.74 -16.76
CA PHE A 195 7.35 5.69 -15.66
C PHE A 195 8.32 5.18 -14.58
N HIS A 196 8.24 3.89 -14.21
CA HIS A 196 9.11 3.30 -13.19
C HIS A 196 10.50 2.91 -13.71
N LEU A 197 10.69 2.88 -15.03
CA LEU A 197 11.96 2.63 -15.67
C LEU A 197 12.63 3.92 -16.20
N GLU A 198 12.05 5.09 -15.93
CA GLU A 198 12.53 6.37 -16.48
C GLU A 198 13.93 6.69 -15.96
N THR A 199 14.17 6.55 -14.67
CA THR A 199 15.48 6.75 -14.06
C THR A 199 16.01 5.49 -13.39
N ALA A 200 17.34 5.46 -13.16
CA ALA A 200 17.98 4.35 -12.45
C ALA A 200 17.47 4.28 -10.98
N GLU A 201 17.29 5.43 -10.36
CA GLU A 201 16.81 5.54 -8.96
C GLU A 201 15.38 4.99 -8.81
N MET A 202 14.48 5.33 -9.73
CA MET A 202 13.11 4.80 -9.73
C MET A 202 13.10 3.28 -9.93
N TRP A 203 13.92 2.77 -10.85
CA TRP A 203 14.02 1.33 -11.06
C TRP A 203 14.62 0.62 -9.85
N GLN A 204 15.64 1.19 -9.21
CA GLN A 204 16.22 0.67 -7.98
C GLN A 204 15.19 0.64 -6.84
N MET A 205 14.34 1.67 -6.73
CA MET A 205 13.23 1.69 -5.77
C MET A 205 12.24 0.55 -6.03
N VAL A 206 11.88 0.28 -7.30
CA VAL A 206 11.03 -0.89 -7.66
C VAL A 206 11.66 -2.19 -7.17
N ILE A 207 12.94 -2.41 -7.49
CA ILE A 207 13.67 -3.62 -7.11
C ILE A 207 13.71 -3.77 -5.58
N ASN A 208 14.10 -2.71 -4.88
CA ASN A 208 14.21 -2.70 -3.43
C ASN A 208 12.85 -2.98 -2.76
N CYS A 209 11.80 -2.31 -3.21
CA CYS A 209 10.44 -2.51 -2.71
C CYS A 209 9.96 -3.94 -2.93
N TRP A 210 10.14 -4.48 -4.14
CA TRP A 210 9.72 -5.84 -4.48
C TRP A 210 10.45 -6.89 -3.65
N LEU A 211 11.77 -6.73 -3.46
CA LEU A 211 12.58 -7.66 -2.68
C LEU A 211 12.29 -7.57 -1.19
N SER A 212 12.10 -6.35 -0.67
CA SER A 212 11.82 -6.12 0.75
C SER A 212 10.45 -6.63 1.16
N LEU A 213 9.41 -6.32 0.36
CA LEU A 213 8.02 -6.69 0.66
C LEU A 213 7.58 -8.03 0.07
N ARG A 214 8.49 -8.85 -0.44
CA ARG A 214 8.13 -10.13 -1.07
C ARG A 214 7.43 -11.13 -0.14
N ARG A 215 7.59 -10.98 1.18
CA ARG A 215 6.96 -11.81 2.21
C ARG A 215 5.63 -11.25 2.73
N PHE A 216 5.27 -10.01 2.36
CA PHE A 216 4.04 -9.34 2.75
C PHE A 216 2.88 -9.72 1.83
N TRP A 217 2.58 -11.01 1.77
CA TRP A 217 1.43 -11.49 1.02
C TRP A 217 0.35 -11.98 1.98
N PRO A 218 -0.91 -11.55 1.77
CA PRO A 218 -2.01 -12.13 2.51
C PRO A 218 -2.16 -13.62 2.15
N PRO A 219 -2.72 -14.42 3.03
CA PRO A 219 -3.03 -15.82 2.74
C PRO A 219 -4.09 -15.91 1.64
N GLY A 220 -4.27 -17.11 1.07
CA GLY A 220 -5.27 -17.32 0.02
C GLY A 220 -6.71 -17.08 0.52
N ARG A 221 -7.64 -16.84 -0.43
CA ARG A 221 -9.03 -16.48 -0.16
C ARG A 221 -9.73 -17.33 0.90
N GLN A 222 -9.53 -18.64 0.88
CA GLN A 222 -10.19 -19.53 1.87
C GLN A 222 -9.72 -19.29 3.31
N ALA A 223 -8.44 -18.97 3.49
CA ALA A 223 -7.91 -18.62 4.80
C ALA A 223 -8.42 -17.24 5.25
N LEU A 224 -8.43 -16.25 4.34
CA LEU A 224 -9.03 -14.93 4.59
C LEU A 224 -10.51 -15.05 4.98
N LYS A 225 -11.27 -15.91 4.30
CA LYS A 225 -12.68 -16.14 4.61
C LYS A 225 -12.87 -16.72 6.01
N ARG A 226 -12.05 -17.70 6.43
CA ARG A 226 -12.11 -18.22 7.80
C ARG A 226 -11.84 -17.15 8.85
N LEU A 227 -10.80 -16.32 8.63
CA LEU A 227 -10.46 -15.20 9.51
C LEU A 227 -11.61 -14.18 9.57
N ALA A 228 -12.18 -13.78 8.44
CA ALA A 228 -13.28 -12.82 8.40
C ALA A 228 -14.56 -13.36 9.06
N THR A 229 -14.77 -14.69 9.02
CA THR A 229 -15.88 -15.31 9.74
C THR A 229 -15.67 -15.30 11.25
N ALA A 230 -14.42 -15.46 11.71
CA ALA A 230 -14.07 -15.37 13.12
C ALA A 230 -14.06 -13.91 13.65
N HIS A 231 -13.79 -12.95 12.78
CA HIS A 231 -13.72 -11.51 13.09
C HIS A 231 -14.66 -10.70 12.17
N PRO A 232 -15.99 -10.83 12.33
CA PRO A 232 -16.97 -10.23 11.42
C PRO A 232 -16.97 -8.70 11.52
N GLY A 233 -17.15 -8.04 10.37
CA GLY A 233 -17.29 -6.58 10.31
C GLY A 233 -15.97 -5.80 10.42
N VAL A 234 -14.84 -6.47 10.64
CA VAL A 234 -13.55 -5.78 10.79
C VAL A 234 -13.02 -5.26 9.45
N LEU A 235 -13.18 -6.03 8.37
CA LEU A 235 -12.57 -5.75 7.07
C LEU A 235 -13.59 -5.21 6.08
N GLU A 236 -13.25 -4.13 5.37
CA GLU A 236 -13.97 -3.62 4.21
C GLU A 236 -12.99 -3.22 3.09
N ALA A 237 -13.44 -3.27 1.83
CA ALA A 237 -12.60 -2.95 0.69
C ALA A 237 -13.32 -2.07 -0.34
N HIS A 238 -12.59 -1.10 -0.89
CA HIS A 238 -13.06 -0.11 -1.84
C HIS A 238 -12.23 -0.15 -3.12
N PHE A 239 -12.89 -0.10 -4.29
CA PHE A 239 -12.23 -0.17 -5.60
C PHE A 239 -12.80 0.87 -6.55
N GLY A 240 -11.97 1.29 -7.52
CA GLY A 240 -12.44 2.09 -8.64
C GLY A 240 -13.05 1.20 -9.74
N GLU A 241 -14.24 1.55 -10.22
CA GLU A 241 -14.91 0.83 -11.34
C GLU A 241 -14.03 0.78 -12.60
N ARG A 242 -13.26 1.84 -12.83
CA ARG A 242 -12.40 2.01 -14.01
C ARG A 242 -10.90 1.86 -13.67
N ASP A 243 -10.59 1.19 -12.55
CA ASP A 243 -9.21 0.96 -12.15
C ASP A 243 -8.50 0.02 -13.14
N LYS A 244 -7.44 0.51 -13.75
CA LYS A 244 -6.59 -0.23 -14.70
C LYS A 244 -5.34 -0.80 -14.06
N VAL A 245 -4.99 -0.35 -12.84
CA VAL A 245 -3.84 -0.82 -12.07
C VAL A 245 -4.24 -2.05 -11.25
N ILE A 246 -5.31 -1.93 -10.46
CA ILE A 246 -5.92 -3.03 -9.72
C ILE A 246 -7.35 -3.22 -10.27
N PRO A 247 -7.51 -3.96 -11.37
CA PRO A 247 -8.79 -4.07 -12.05
C PRO A 247 -9.88 -4.69 -11.17
N PRO A 248 -11.16 -4.34 -11.34
CA PRO A 248 -12.28 -4.89 -10.57
C PRO A 248 -12.32 -6.41 -10.51
N ARG A 249 -11.85 -7.10 -11.55
CA ARG A 249 -11.76 -8.58 -11.54
C ARG A 249 -10.87 -9.15 -10.42
N ASN A 250 -9.97 -8.34 -9.87
CA ASN A 250 -9.07 -8.78 -8.77
C ASN A 250 -9.83 -8.90 -7.45
N THR A 251 -11.02 -8.28 -7.30
CA THR A 251 -11.87 -8.39 -6.11
C THR A 251 -12.29 -9.82 -5.80
N ARG A 252 -12.24 -10.72 -6.78
CA ARG A 252 -12.51 -12.16 -6.57
C ARG A 252 -11.69 -12.80 -5.45
N GLY A 253 -10.54 -12.19 -5.11
CA GLY A 253 -9.74 -12.58 -3.94
C GLY A 253 -10.44 -12.31 -2.61
N LEU A 254 -11.43 -11.41 -2.59
CA LEU A 254 -12.21 -11.02 -1.42
C LEU A 254 -13.66 -11.54 -1.44
N ASP A 255 -14.06 -12.32 -2.44
CA ASP A 255 -15.43 -12.88 -2.53
C ASP A 255 -15.78 -13.67 -1.28
N GLY A 256 -16.80 -13.22 -0.54
CA GLY A 256 -17.24 -13.81 0.72
C GLY A 256 -16.24 -13.67 1.88
N VAL A 257 -15.29 -12.73 1.76
CA VAL A 257 -14.34 -12.34 2.81
C VAL A 257 -14.84 -11.09 3.52
N CYS A 258 -15.14 -10.02 2.75
CA CYS A 258 -15.61 -8.75 3.29
C CYS A 258 -16.53 -8.03 2.30
N PRO A 259 -17.27 -6.99 2.74
CA PRO A 259 -17.93 -6.07 1.83
C PRO A 259 -16.95 -5.45 0.84
N VAL A 260 -17.35 -5.38 -0.43
CA VAL A 260 -16.58 -4.74 -1.50
C VAL A 260 -17.43 -3.64 -2.13
N HIS A 261 -16.92 -2.41 -2.11
CA HIS A 261 -17.59 -1.21 -2.60
C HIS A 261 -16.88 -0.68 -3.84
N PHE A 262 -17.66 -0.26 -4.84
CA PHE A 262 -17.14 0.32 -6.06
C PHE A 262 -17.44 1.81 -6.16
N HIS A 263 -16.46 2.58 -6.65
CA HIS A 263 -16.55 4.03 -6.82
C HIS A 263 -16.32 4.43 -8.27
N PRO A 264 -16.99 5.50 -8.79
CA PRO A 264 -16.91 5.91 -10.18
C PRO A 264 -15.58 6.60 -10.54
N CYS A 265 -14.46 5.98 -10.19
CA CYS A 265 -13.10 6.48 -10.41
C CYS A 265 -12.18 5.40 -11.01
N GLY A 266 -10.92 5.77 -11.27
CA GLY A 266 -9.83 4.86 -11.59
C GLY A 266 -9.13 4.38 -10.31
N HIS A 267 -7.77 4.27 -10.37
CA HIS A 267 -6.96 3.85 -9.21
C HIS A 267 -6.91 4.89 -8.09
N GLY A 268 -7.13 6.18 -8.38
CA GLY A 268 -7.03 7.28 -7.44
C GLY A 268 -8.22 7.35 -6.47
N LEU A 269 -8.22 6.54 -5.42
CA LEU A 269 -9.26 6.54 -4.38
C LEU A 269 -9.00 7.58 -3.27
N LEU A 270 -7.80 8.17 -3.19
CA LEU A 270 -7.44 9.19 -2.20
C LEU A 270 -7.95 10.60 -2.58
N ARG A 271 -8.92 10.70 -3.46
CA ARG A 271 -9.59 11.95 -3.83
C ARG A 271 -10.63 12.32 -2.78
N PRO A 272 -10.79 13.62 -2.45
CA PRO A 272 -11.75 14.05 -1.43
C PRO A 272 -13.17 13.53 -1.65
N ASP A 273 -13.68 13.65 -2.90
CA ASP A 273 -15.04 13.20 -3.26
C ASP A 273 -15.25 11.68 -3.11
N ILE A 274 -14.19 10.89 -3.18
CA ILE A 274 -14.24 9.43 -2.97
C ILE A 274 -14.09 9.09 -1.50
N VAL A 275 -13.13 9.72 -0.80
CA VAL A 275 -12.88 9.46 0.62
C VAL A 275 -14.11 9.83 1.46
N GLU A 276 -14.79 10.95 1.15
CA GLU A 276 -16.06 11.33 1.80
C GLU A 276 -17.14 10.26 1.63
N ARG A 277 -17.25 9.63 0.44
CA ARG A 277 -18.16 8.51 0.22
C ARG A 277 -17.78 7.26 1.00
N VAL A 278 -16.49 6.99 1.17
CA VAL A 278 -16.01 5.88 2.01
C VAL A 278 -16.34 6.14 3.47
N ALA A 279 -16.25 7.40 3.91
CA ALA A 279 -16.57 7.84 5.27
C ALA A 279 -18.06 7.77 5.60
N ASP A 280 -18.94 8.04 4.61
CA ASP A 280 -20.38 8.06 4.79
C ASP A 280 -21.00 6.66 4.65
N PRO A 281 -21.50 6.05 5.75
CA PRO A 281 -22.17 4.75 5.69
C PRO A 281 -23.43 4.75 4.82
N SER A 282 -24.11 5.88 4.65
CA SER A 282 -25.35 5.99 3.85
C SER A 282 -25.08 5.95 2.36
N SER A 283 -23.85 6.21 1.92
CA SER A 283 -23.43 6.17 0.53
C SER A 283 -23.08 4.75 0.02
N LYS A 284 -23.19 3.76 0.92
CA LYS A 284 -22.80 2.34 0.65
C LYS A 284 -23.95 1.49 0.11
N SER A 285 -25.01 2.13 -0.46
CA SER A 285 -26.16 1.45 -1.06
C SER A 285 -25.91 1.04 -2.51
#